data_b12ee990ecb429eb92cedcc857520121
#
_entry.id   b12ee990ecb429eb92cedcc857520121
#
_cell.length_a   1.000
_cell.length_b   1.000
_cell.length_c   1.000
_cell.angle_alpha   90.00
_cell.angle_beta   90.00
_cell.angle_gamma   90.00
#
_symmetry.space_group_name_H-M   'P 1'
#
loop_
_entity.id
_entity.type
_entity.pdbx_description
1 polymer ?
#
loop_
_entity_poly.entity_id
_entity_poly.type
_entity_poly.pdbx_seq_one_letter_code
_entity_poly.pdbx_strand_id
1 'polypeptide(L)'
;QLYIDMLGFDEKLAVAFNDVDFCMKIRTAKYLIVYNPFVEAYHYESKSRGEDTENTEKQKRFAKEYELFVKRWSKVIAKGDPYYNKNYRLDTDLPKINYNKISY
;
A
#
# COMPACT_ATOMS: atom_id res chain seq x y z
N GLN A 1 3.74 -18.72 11.56
CA GLN A 1 2.84 -18.47 12.72
C GLN A 1 2.27 -17.05 12.67
N LEU A 2 3.09 -15.99 12.57
CA LEU A 2 2.61 -14.58 12.54
C LEU A 2 1.53 -14.31 11.49
N TYR A 3 1.63 -14.89 10.29
CA TYR A 3 0.60 -14.76 9.26
C TYR A 3 -0.76 -15.25 9.72
N ILE A 4 -0.80 -16.38 10.40
CA ILE A 4 -2.03 -16.97 10.95
C ILE A 4 -2.58 -16.12 12.09
N ASP A 5 -1.72 -15.67 13.00
CA ASP A 5 -2.09 -14.84 14.15
C ASP A 5 -2.68 -13.48 13.71
N MET A 6 -2.23 -12.96 12.57
CA MET A 6 -2.76 -11.73 11.95
C MET A 6 -3.95 -11.98 11.02
N LEU A 7 -4.50 -13.20 10.98
CA LEU A 7 -5.62 -13.60 10.12
C LEU A 7 -5.34 -13.48 8.62
N GLY A 8 -4.08 -13.51 8.23
CA GLY A 8 -3.66 -13.47 6.84
C GLY A 8 -4.15 -12.24 6.05
N PHE A 9 -4.35 -12.41 4.76
CA PHE A 9 -4.95 -11.42 3.89
C PHE A 9 -6.47 -11.36 4.09
N ASP A 10 -7.04 -10.15 4.02
CA ASP A 10 -8.48 -9.96 4.10
C ASP A 10 -9.13 -10.24 2.74
N GLU A 11 -10.05 -11.21 2.68
CA GLU A 11 -10.78 -11.57 1.46
C GLU A 11 -11.61 -10.42 0.88
N LYS A 12 -11.93 -9.40 1.68
CA LYS A 12 -12.62 -8.18 1.22
C LYS A 12 -11.71 -7.25 0.43
N LEU A 13 -10.40 -7.45 0.53
CA LEU A 13 -9.37 -6.80 -0.27
C LEU A 13 -8.77 -7.85 -1.22
N ALA A 14 -9.60 -8.40 -2.09
CA ALA A 14 -9.25 -9.59 -2.87
C ALA A 14 -8.13 -9.36 -3.90
N VAL A 15 -7.97 -8.12 -4.37
CA VAL A 15 -7.05 -7.76 -5.45
C VAL A 15 -6.15 -6.60 -5.09
N ALA A 16 -6.71 -5.49 -4.62
CA ALA A 16 -5.94 -4.29 -4.28
C ALA A 16 -5.76 -4.16 -2.77
N PHE A 17 -4.62 -3.62 -2.36
CA PHE A 17 -4.30 -3.25 -0.98
C PHE A 17 -4.20 -4.40 0.04
N ASN A 18 -4.33 -5.67 -0.36
CA ASN A 18 -4.28 -6.80 0.57
C ASN A 18 -2.89 -6.95 1.24
N ASP A 19 -1.83 -6.76 0.51
CA ASP A 19 -0.44 -6.77 0.97
C ASP A 19 -0.15 -5.57 1.87
N VAL A 20 -0.60 -4.37 1.49
CA VAL A 20 -0.44 -3.15 2.29
C VAL A 20 -1.26 -3.24 3.59
N ASP A 21 -2.51 -3.74 3.53
CA ASP A 21 -3.35 -3.99 4.71
C ASP A 21 -2.66 -4.95 5.68
N PHE A 22 -2.08 -6.02 5.16
CA PHE A 22 -1.35 -6.97 5.97
C PHE A 22 -0.13 -6.35 6.65
N CYS A 23 0.65 -5.55 5.89
CA CYS A 23 1.76 -4.79 6.45
C CYS A 23 1.31 -3.83 7.57
N MET A 24 0.18 -3.15 7.39
CA MET A 24 -0.37 -2.27 8.42
C MET A 24 -0.85 -3.03 9.68
N LYS A 25 -1.43 -4.22 9.52
CA LYS A 25 -1.76 -5.11 10.65
C LYS A 25 -0.50 -5.46 11.45
N ILE A 26 0.56 -5.91 10.77
CA ILE A 26 1.84 -6.26 11.38
C ILE A 26 2.42 -5.06 12.16
N ARG A 27 2.41 -3.87 11.54
CA ARG A 27 2.91 -2.64 12.19
C ARG A 27 2.07 -2.23 13.39
N THR A 28 0.74 -2.39 13.32
CA THR A 28 -0.17 -2.11 14.45
C THR A 28 0.07 -3.06 15.61
N ALA A 29 0.40 -4.31 15.32
CA ALA A 29 0.81 -5.31 16.31
C ALA A 29 2.25 -5.09 16.83
N LYS A 30 2.90 -3.97 16.46
CA LYS A 30 4.24 -3.53 16.89
C LYS A 30 5.40 -4.40 16.37
N TYR A 31 5.17 -5.22 15.36
CA TYR A 31 6.25 -5.89 14.66
C TYR A 31 6.92 -4.96 13.65
N LEU A 32 8.18 -5.22 13.35
CA LEU A 32 8.92 -4.52 12.31
C LEU A 32 8.76 -5.24 10.97
N ILE A 33 8.71 -4.46 9.90
CA ILE A 33 8.87 -4.94 8.53
C ILE A 33 10.26 -4.53 8.09
N VAL A 34 11.08 -5.51 7.74
CA VAL A 34 12.49 -5.30 7.41
C VAL A 34 12.73 -5.64 5.95
N TYR A 35 13.36 -4.71 5.23
CA TYR A 35 13.88 -5.00 3.90
C TYR A 35 15.13 -5.86 4.02
N ASN A 36 15.14 -6.99 3.31
CA ASN A 36 16.31 -7.86 3.23
C ASN A 36 16.81 -7.91 1.79
N PRO A 37 17.95 -7.30 1.46
CA PRO A 37 18.47 -7.23 0.10
C PRO A 37 18.97 -8.59 -0.46
N PHE A 38 19.09 -9.60 0.39
CA PHE A 38 19.52 -10.95 -0.02
C PHE A 38 18.33 -11.87 -0.39
N VAL A 39 17.09 -11.36 -0.26
CA VAL A 39 15.87 -12.08 -0.68
C VAL A 39 15.38 -11.44 -1.97
N GLU A 40 15.45 -12.20 -3.04
CA GLU A 40 15.01 -11.79 -4.37
C GLU A 40 13.77 -12.58 -4.80
N ALA A 41 12.80 -11.91 -5.38
CA ALA A 41 11.61 -12.53 -5.96
C ALA A 41 11.18 -11.77 -7.22
N TYR A 42 10.61 -12.50 -8.18
CA TYR A 42 10.04 -11.90 -9.38
C TYR A 42 8.56 -11.64 -9.21
N HIS A 43 8.15 -10.40 -9.32
CA HIS A 43 6.74 -9.99 -9.32
C HIS A 43 6.29 -9.68 -10.75
N TYR A 44 5.52 -10.59 -11.35
CA TYR A 44 4.98 -10.42 -12.70
C TYR A 44 3.69 -9.59 -12.65
N GLU A 45 3.85 -8.27 -12.53
CA GLU A 45 2.71 -7.36 -12.48
C GLU A 45 1.85 -7.44 -13.75
N SER A 46 0.54 -7.35 -13.55
CA SER A 46 -0.49 -7.23 -14.61
C SER A 46 -0.56 -8.35 -15.66
N LYS A 47 0.36 -9.32 -15.65
CA LYS A 47 0.38 -10.40 -16.67
C LYS A 47 -0.85 -11.30 -16.66
N SER A 48 -1.43 -11.54 -15.50
CA SER A 48 -2.59 -12.45 -15.36
C SER A 48 -3.93 -11.73 -15.29
N ARG A 49 -3.96 -10.42 -15.09
CA ARG A 49 -5.19 -9.66 -14.79
C ARG A 49 -5.48 -8.51 -15.75
N GLY A 50 -4.50 -8.06 -16.57
CA GLY A 50 -4.58 -6.82 -17.32
C GLY A 50 -4.62 -5.58 -16.42
N GLU A 51 -4.63 -4.40 -17.01
CA GLU A 51 -4.75 -3.16 -16.24
C GLU A 51 -6.18 -2.97 -15.72
N ASP A 52 -6.32 -2.55 -14.46
CA ASP A 52 -7.63 -2.34 -13.81
C ASP A 52 -8.39 -1.14 -14.40
N THR A 53 -7.76 -0.35 -15.25
CA THR A 53 -8.34 0.83 -15.92
C THR A 53 -9.23 0.50 -17.11
N GLU A 54 -9.14 -0.72 -17.68
CA GLU A 54 -9.80 -1.08 -18.93
C GLU A 54 -11.23 -1.62 -18.77
N ASN A 55 -11.66 -1.97 -17.54
CA ASN A 55 -12.94 -2.62 -17.31
C ASN A 55 -13.72 -1.96 -16.18
N THR A 56 -14.98 -1.56 -16.45
CA THR A 56 -15.86 -0.90 -15.47
C THR A 56 -16.06 -1.71 -14.18
N GLU A 57 -16.14 -3.04 -14.26
CA GLU A 57 -16.31 -3.89 -13.07
C GLU A 57 -15.04 -3.94 -12.22
N LYS A 58 -13.89 -3.94 -12.86
CA LYS A 58 -12.59 -3.84 -12.17
C LYS A 58 -12.43 -2.49 -11.47
N GLN A 59 -12.83 -1.40 -12.13
CA GLN A 59 -12.82 -0.06 -11.53
C GLN A 59 -13.74 0.05 -10.32
N LYS A 60 -14.96 -0.50 -10.40
CA LYS A 60 -15.91 -0.53 -9.27
C LYS A 60 -15.38 -1.35 -8.10
N ARG A 61 -14.75 -2.49 -8.39
CA ARG A 61 -14.10 -3.31 -7.35
C ARG A 61 -12.97 -2.54 -6.69
N PHE A 62 -12.05 -1.97 -7.48
CA PHE A 62 -10.94 -1.17 -6.97
C PHE A 62 -11.42 -0.02 -6.09
N ALA A 63 -12.46 0.71 -6.51
CA ALA A 63 -13.04 1.79 -5.72
C ALA A 63 -13.55 1.31 -4.36
N LYS A 64 -14.26 0.17 -4.32
CA LYS A 64 -14.74 -0.43 -3.06
C LYS A 64 -13.59 -0.87 -2.14
N GLU A 65 -12.57 -1.50 -2.69
CA GLU A 65 -11.40 -1.94 -1.93
C GLU A 65 -10.62 -0.73 -1.41
N TYR A 66 -10.47 0.34 -2.21
CA TYR A 66 -9.87 1.61 -1.81
C TYR A 66 -10.63 2.26 -0.64
N GLU A 67 -11.96 2.39 -0.76
CA GLU A 67 -12.79 2.96 0.31
C GLU A 67 -12.67 2.17 1.61
N LEU A 68 -12.71 0.84 1.52
CA LEU A 68 -12.55 -0.04 2.68
C LEU A 68 -11.17 0.16 3.34
N PHE A 69 -10.11 0.19 2.53
CA PHE A 69 -8.75 0.38 2.98
C PHE A 69 -8.55 1.74 3.66
N VAL A 70 -8.96 2.82 3.01
CA VAL A 70 -8.85 4.19 3.55
C VAL A 70 -9.66 4.36 4.83
N LYS A 71 -10.89 3.82 4.88
CA LYS A 71 -11.72 3.85 6.09
C LYS A 71 -11.05 3.12 7.26
N ARG A 72 -10.51 1.92 7.01
CA ARG A 72 -9.84 1.09 8.02
C ARG A 72 -8.62 1.80 8.60
N TRP A 73 -7.80 2.36 7.73
CA TRP A 73 -6.50 2.91 8.09
C TRP A 73 -6.46 4.45 8.18
N SER A 74 -7.63 5.10 8.21
CA SER A 74 -7.78 6.56 8.20
C SER A 74 -6.87 7.27 9.21
N LYS A 75 -6.79 6.75 10.43
CA LYS A 75 -5.93 7.34 11.49
C LYS A 75 -4.43 7.19 11.21
N VAL A 76 -4.03 6.12 10.55
CA VAL A 76 -2.63 5.88 10.17
C VAL A 76 -2.27 6.75 8.98
N ILE A 77 -3.12 6.78 7.96
CA ILE A 77 -2.95 7.58 6.75
C ILE A 77 -2.87 9.08 7.09
N ALA A 78 -3.73 9.55 8.00
CA ALA A 78 -3.74 10.95 8.42
C ALA A 78 -2.44 11.40 9.12
N LYS A 79 -1.69 10.48 9.72
CA LYS A 79 -0.37 10.77 10.30
C LYS A 79 0.74 10.90 9.27
N GLY A 80 0.47 10.48 8.03
CA GLY A 80 1.47 10.38 6.98
C GLY A 80 2.47 9.25 7.18
N ASP A 81 3.35 9.07 6.22
CA ASP A 81 4.43 8.07 6.27
C ASP A 81 5.69 8.69 6.90
N PRO A 82 6.12 8.23 8.08
CA PRO A 82 7.29 8.75 8.74
C PRO A 82 8.61 8.45 8.02
N TYR A 83 8.59 7.49 7.09
CA TYR A 83 9.77 7.08 6.31
C TYR A 83 9.83 7.77 4.95
N TYR A 84 8.73 8.40 4.51
CA TYR A 84 8.73 9.13 3.25
C TYR A 84 9.37 10.51 3.44
N ASN A 85 10.33 10.84 2.59
CA ASN A 85 11.00 12.14 2.68
C ASN A 85 10.00 13.26 2.32
N LYS A 86 9.73 14.15 3.28
CA LYS A 86 8.80 15.28 3.15
C LYS A 86 9.14 16.25 2.02
N ASN A 87 10.37 16.21 1.52
CA ASN A 87 10.81 17.05 0.40
C ASN A 87 10.42 16.48 -0.96
N TYR A 88 9.90 15.26 -1.01
CA TYR A 88 9.37 14.69 -2.24
C TYR A 88 7.87 14.96 -2.40
N ARG A 89 7.43 15.00 -3.65
CA ARG A 89 6.02 15.09 -4.00
C ARG A 89 5.33 13.74 -3.81
N LEU A 90 4.06 13.78 -3.39
CA LEU A 90 3.21 12.59 -3.22
C LEU A 90 2.32 12.30 -4.44
N ASP A 91 2.29 13.21 -5.40
CA ASP A 91 1.40 13.18 -6.56
C ASP A 91 2.12 12.78 -7.86
N THR A 92 3.24 12.08 -7.75
CA THR A 92 4.04 11.62 -8.89
C THR A 92 4.48 10.18 -8.69
N ASP A 93 4.49 9.39 -9.77
CA ASP A 93 4.91 7.97 -9.75
C ASP A 93 6.40 7.80 -9.45
N LEU A 94 7.21 8.78 -9.80
CA LEU A 94 8.64 8.80 -9.50
C LEU A 94 8.95 9.86 -8.45
N PRO A 95 9.93 9.64 -7.57
CA PRO A 95 10.34 10.62 -6.58
C PRO A 95 10.78 11.93 -7.25
N LYS A 96 10.00 13.00 -7.07
CA LYS A 96 10.32 14.35 -7.54
C LYS A 96 10.41 15.29 -6.34
N ILE A 97 11.40 16.17 -6.35
CA ILE A 97 11.60 17.15 -5.29
C ILE A 97 10.45 18.16 -5.30
N ASN A 98 9.92 18.45 -4.12
CA ASN A 98 8.92 19.49 -3.93
C ASN A 98 9.62 20.82 -3.60
N TYR A 99 9.97 21.57 -4.62
CA TYR A 99 10.66 22.86 -4.45
C TYR A 99 9.89 23.88 -3.63
N ASN A 100 8.57 23.76 -3.55
CA ASN A 100 7.74 24.68 -2.74
C ASN A 100 7.85 24.43 -1.22
N LYS A 101 8.44 23.33 -0.80
CA LYS A 101 8.62 22.95 0.61
C LYS A 101 10.08 23.09 1.09
N ILE A 102 10.99 23.46 0.20
CA ILE A 102 12.38 23.71 0.61
C ILE A 102 12.42 25.12 1.18
N SER A 103 12.43 25.23 2.51
CA SER A 103 12.81 26.46 3.20
C SER A 103 14.35 26.46 3.32
N TYR A 104 14.97 27.46 2.76
CA TYR A 104 16.39 27.75 2.95
C TYR A 104 16.66 28.22 4.37
#